data_061f2dd604e0519c5aa4efa0627a221a
#
_entry.id   061f2dd604e0519c5aa4efa0627a221a
#
_cell.length_a   1.000
_cell.length_b   1.000
_cell.length_c   1.000
_cell.angle_alpha   90.00
_cell.angle_beta   90.00
_cell.angle_gamma   90.00
#
_symmetry.space_group_name_H-M   'P 1'
#
loop_
_entity.id
_entity.type
_entity.pdbx_description
1 polymer ?
#
loop_
_entity_poly.entity_id
_entity_poly.type
_entity_poly.pdbx_seq_one_letter_code
_entity_poly.pdbx_strand_id
1 'polypeptide(L)'
;MAKISKIEAQKRKGRYNIYLDGKYAFPVAESVLIQFRLMKGTELDEKQIAAITTADQQAKAYSRMLDYLSYQMRTESDIIKKLKEIDTPEEFVEPILKKLRSQQLIDDH
;
A
#
# COMPACT_ATOMS: atom_id res chain seq x y z
N MET A 1 -16.10 -18.19 -0.90
CA MET A 1 -14.71 -17.83 -1.20
C MET A 1 -14.55 -17.51 -2.66
N ALA A 2 -13.79 -16.47 -2.97
CA ALA A 2 -13.49 -16.09 -4.33
C ALA A 2 -12.08 -16.58 -4.70
N LYS A 3 -11.90 -16.92 -5.96
CA LYS A 3 -10.62 -17.44 -6.44
C LYS A 3 -10.00 -16.45 -7.43
N ILE A 4 -8.71 -16.16 -7.27
CA ILE A 4 -8.01 -15.30 -8.21
C ILE A 4 -7.94 -15.99 -9.56
N SER A 5 -8.63 -15.44 -10.55
CA SER A 5 -8.67 -15.99 -11.91
C SER A 5 -7.62 -15.38 -12.82
N LYS A 6 -7.21 -14.14 -12.54
CA LYS A 6 -6.23 -13.42 -13.36
C LYS A 6 -5.56 -12.32 -12.56
N ILE A 7 -4.27 -12.10 -12.80
CA ILE A 7 -3.51 -10.97 -12.28
C ILE A 7 -2.92 -10.27 -13.51
N GLU A 8 -3.27 -9.01 -13.71
CA GLU A 8 -2.86 -8.26 -14.88
C GLU A 8 -2.06 -7.02 -14.49
N ALA A 9 -0.90 -6.85 -15.09
CA ALA A 9 -0.09 -5.66 -14.84
C ALA A 9 -0.77 -4.43 -15.45
N GLN A 10 -0.81 -3.34 -14.69
CA GLN A 10 -1.31 -2.06 -15.19
C GLN A 10 -0.22 -1.37 -16.00
N LYS A 11 -0.60 -0.37 -16.78
CA LYS A 11 0.36 0.47 -17.53
C LYS A 11 1.36 1.13 -16.59
N ARG A 12 0.94 1.50 -15.39
CA ARG A 12 1.83 2.02 -14.34
C ARG A 12 2.64 0.89 -13.75
N LYS A 13 3.94 1.07 -13.66
CA LYS A 13 4.82 0.12 -13.01
C LYS A 13 4.44 -0.07 -11.55
N GLY A 14 4.51 -1.31 -11.08
CA GLY A 14 4.30 -1.63 -9.68
C GLY A 14 2.85 -1.75 -9.23
N ARG A 15 1.92 -1.74 -10.17
CA ARG A 15 0.51 -1.94 -9.83
C ARG A 15 -0.09 -3.05 -10.68
N TYR A 16 -1.00 -3.81 -10.08
CA TYR A 16 -1.64 -4.96 -10.73
C TYR A 16 -3.13 -4.97 -10.48
N ASN A 17 -3.89 -5.45 -11.45
CA ASN A 17 -5.33 -5.65 -11.32
C ASN A 17 -5.60 -7.10 -10.94
N ILE A 18 -6.41 -7.29 -9.90
CA ILE A 18 -6.79 -8.62 -9.44
C ILE A 18 -8.19 -8.93 -9.93
N TYR A 19 -8.34 -10.09 -10.57
CA TYR A 19 -9.64 -10.58 -11.03
C TYR A 19 -10.03 -11.78 -10.18
N LEU A 20 -11.25 -11.74 -9.65
CA LEU A 20 -11.82 -12.83 -8.85
C LEU A 20 -12.99 -13.43 -9.61
N ASP A 21 -12.93 -14.76 -9.81
CA ASP A 21 -13.99 -15.50 -10.50
C ASP A 21 -14.35 -14.91 -11.87
N GLY A 22 -13.33 -14.45 -12.59
CA GLY A 22 -13.48 -13.89 -13.93
C GLY A 22 -13.89 -12.42 -14.00
N LYS A 23 -14.04 -11.77 -12.84
CA LYS A 23 -14.45 -10.35 -12.78
C LYS A 23 -13.40 -9.51 -12.11
N TYR A 24 -13.21 -8.29 -12.61
CA TYR A 24 -12.31 -7.33 -11.97
C TYR A 24 -12.75 -7.06 -10.52
N ALA A 25 -11.84 -7.15 -9.60
CA ALA A 25 -12.14 -6.97 -8.18
C ALA A 25 -11.50 -5.71 -7.61
N PHE A 26 -10.17 -5.60 -7.66
CA PHE A 26 -9.45 -4.48 -7.05
C PHE A 26 -8.03 -4.39 -7.58
N PRO A 27 -7.42 -3.20 -7.52
CA PRO A 27 -5.99 -3.05 -7.84
C PRO A 27 -5.15 -3.23 -6.58
N VAL A 28 -3.89 -3.63 -6.76
CA VAL A 28 -2.93 -3.74 -5.65
C VAL A 28 -1.56 -3.29 -6.09
N ALA A 29 -0.77 -2.80 -5.13
CA ALA A 29 0.64 -2.51 -5.33
C ALA A 29 1.42 -3.83 -5.37
N GLU A 30 2.56 -3.82 -6.08
CA GLU A 30 3.43 -5.00 -6.16
C GLU A 30 3.85 -5.49 -4.77
N SER A 31 4.15 -4.58 -3.84
CA SER A 31 4.52 -4.94 -2.47
C SER A 31 3.42 -5.72 -1.76
N VAL A 32 2.16 -5.36 -2.01
CA VAL A 32 1.00 -6.05 -1.42
C VAL A 32 0.83 -7.42 -2.06
N LEU A 33 1.02 -7.49 -3.38
CA LEU A 33 0.96 -8.76 -4.12
C LEU A 33 1.95 -9.77 -3.52
N ILE A 34 3.17 -9.32 -3.26
CA ILE A 34 4.23 -10.15 -2.69
C ILE A 34 3.94 -10.49 -1.23
N GLN A 35 3.51 -9.49 -0.45
CA GLN A 35 3.23 -9.66 0.98
C GLN A 35 2.19 -10.76 1.24
N PHE A 36 1.13 -10.78 0.45
CA PHE A 36 0.04 -11.75 0.59
C PHE A 36 0.21 -12.97 -0.31
N ARG A 37 1.31 -13.03 -1.06
CA ARG A 37 1.59 -14.15 -1.99
C ARG A 37 0.42 -14.40 -2.95
N LEU A 38 -0.10 -13.31 -3.51
CA LEU A 38 -1.23 -13.40 -4.42
C LEU A 38 -0.79 -13.98 -5.76
N MET A 39 -1.50 -15.00 -6.21
CA MET A 39 -1.24 -15.62 -7.49
C MET A 39 -2.51 -16.26 -8.04
N LYS A 40 -2.52 -16.56 -9.33
CA LYS A 40 -3.65 -17.22 -9.96
C LYS A 40 -3.97 -18.52 -9.23
N GLY A 41 -5.22 -18.71 -8.89
CA GLY A 41 -5.66 -19.91 -8.17
C GLY A 41 -5.78 -19.73 -6.67
N THR A 42 -5.28 -18.64 -6.11
CA THR A 42 -5.39 -18.36 -4.67
C THR A 42 -6.85 -18.06 -4.32
N GLU A 43 -7.35 -18.71 -3.27
CA GLU A 43 -8.70 -18.46 -2.77
C GLU A 43 -8.64 -17.40 -1.68
N LEU A 44 -9.58 -16.46 -1.72
CA LEU A 44 -9.67 -15.35 -0.77
C LEU A 44 -11.05 -15.28 -0.16
N ASP A 45 -11.11 -15.12 1.17
CA ASP A 45 -12.36 -14.84 1.85
C ASP A 45 -12.52 -13.32 2.04
N GLU A 46 -13.65 -12.89 2.61
CA GLU A 46 -13.92 -11.46 2.81
C GLU A 46 -12.90 -10.79 3.73
N LYS A 47 -12.45 -11.50 4.76
CA LYS A 47 -11.46 -10.96 5.69
C LYS A 47 -10.12 -10.74 5.01
N GLN A 48 -9.72 -11.69 4.16
CA GLN A 48 -8.47 -11.57 3.41
C GLN A 48 -8.53 -10.43 2.41
N ILE A 49 -9.67 -10.28 1.71
CA ILE A 49 -9.86 -9.19 0.75
C ILE A 49 -9.80 -7.84 1.48
N ALA A 50 -10.44 -7.73 2.66
CA ALA A 50 -10.38 -6.50 3.47
C ALA A 50 -8.95 -6.18 3.91
N ALA A 51 -8.20 -7.20 4.35
CA ALA A 51 -6.81 -7.03 4.77
C ALA A 51 -5.93 -6.57 3.60
N ILE A 52 -6.13 -7.13 2.42
CA ILE A 52 -5.39 -6.76 1.21
C ILE A 52 -5.70 -5.32 0.82
N THR A 53 -6.97 -4.94 0.85
CA THR A 53 -7.40 -3.58 0.52
C THR A 53 -6.80 -2.56 1.48
N THR A 54 -6.82 -2.86 2.78
CA THR A 54 -6.23 -2.00 3.82
C THR A 54 -4.72 -1.86 3.60
N ALA A 55 -4.03 -2.97 3.34
CA ALA A 55 -2.59 -2.95 3.09
C ALA A 55 -2.26 -2.12 1.85
N ASP A 56 -3.12 -2.17 0.81
CA ASP A 56 -2.90 -1.37 -0.40
C ASP A 56 -3.08 0.11 -0.14
N GLN A 57 -4.06 0.50 0.68
CA GLN A 57 -4.25 1.90 1.06
C GLN A 57 -3.04 2.42 1.83
N GLN A 58 -2.52 1.62 2.75
CA GLN A 58 -1.32 1.97 3.50
C GLN A 58 -0.10 2.08 2.58
N ALA A 59 0.03 1.18 1.62
CA ALA A 59 1.12 1.20 0.64
C ALA A 59 1.07 2.48 -0.22
N LYS A 60 -0.12 2.91 -0.61
CA LYS A 60 -0.30 4.15 -1.36
C LYS A 60 0.15 5.37 -0.57
N ALA A 61 -0.26 5.44 0.70
CA ALA A 61 0.12 6.55 1.58
C ALA A 61 1.63 6.58 1.78
N TYR A 62 2.23 5.41 2.01
CA TYR A 62 3.68 5.29 2.16
C TYR A 62 4.40 5.75 0.88
N SER A 63 3.92 5.33 -0.28
CA SER A 63 4.49 5.72 -1.57
C SER A 63 4.47 7.24 -1.77
N ARG A 64 3.36 7.88 -1.36
CA ARG A 64 3.24 9.34 -1.41
C ARG A 64 4.27 10.02 -0.51
N MET A 65 4.53 9.43 0.66
CA MET A 65 5.54 9.97 1.57
C MET A 65 6.95 9.82 0.99
N LEU A 66 7.22 8.72 0.29
CA LEU A 66 8.50 8.56 -0.39
C LEU A 66 8.71 9.63 -1.46
N ASP A 67 7.67 9.93 -2.23
CA ASP A 67 7.72 11.02 -3.22
C ASP A 67 7.98 12.37 -2.56
N TYR A 68 7.27 12.63 -1.46
CA TYR A 68 7.43 13.86 -0.69
C TYR A 68 8.86 14.02 -0.17
N LEU A 69 9.46 12.93 0.30
CA LEU A 69 10.82 12.90 0.83
C LEU A 69 11.90 12.95 -0.24
N SER A 70 11.53 12.68 -1.50
CA SER A 70 12.50 12.69 -2.60
C SER A 70 13.12 14.07 -2.84
N TYR A 71 12.45 15.12 -2.37
CA TYR A 71 12.92 16.50 -2.55
C TYR A 71 13.91 16.94 -1.47
N GLN A 72 13.65 16.56 -0.23
CA GLN A 72 14.53 16.83 0.90
C GLN A 72 14.10 16.03 2.12
N MET A 73 15.01 15.88 3.08
CA MET A 73 14.68 15.27 4.36
C MET A 73 13.64 16.09 5.10
N ARG A 74 12.73 15.39 5.76
CA ARG A 74 11.65 16.02 6.53
C ARG A 74 11.69 15.50 7.95
N THR A 75 11.17 16.30 8.87
CA THR A 75 11.01 15.86 10.26
C THR A 75 9.79 14.97 10.37
N GLU A 76 9.70 14.24 11.47
CA GLU A 76 8.52 13.41 11.77
C GLU A 76 7.26 14.26 11.82
N SER A 77 7.35 15.47 12.40
CA SER A 77 6.25 16.41 12.48
C SER A 77 5.74 16.79 11.09
N ASP A 78 6.65 17.04 10.15
CA ASP A 78 6.30 17.37 8.76
C ASP A 78 5.56 16.21 8.08
N ILE A 79 6.00 14.99 8.33
CA ILE A 79 5.39 13.79 7.76
C ILE A 79 3.97 13.60 8.29
N ILE A 80 3.78 13.76 9.61
CA ILE A 80 2.47 13.65 10.24
C ILE A 80 1.51 14.68 9.64
N LYS A 81 1.99 15.92 9.51
CA LYS A 81 1.21 17.00 8.92
C LYS A 81 0.79 16.69 7.49
N LYS A 82 1.72 16.15 6.69
CA LYS A 82 1.43 15.79 5.29
C LYS A 82 0.44 14.64 5.21
N LEU A 83 0.56 13.64 6.07
CA LEU A 83 -0.37 12.51 6.11
C LEU A 83 -1.79 12.98 6.43
N LYS A 84 -1.93 13.93 7.35
CA LYS A 84 -3.24 14.53 7.67
C LYS A 84 -3.80 15.29 6.48
N GLU A 85 -2.94 16.01 5.77
CA GLU A 85 -3.32 16.82 4.61
C GLU A 85 -3.89 15.96 3.48
N ILE A 86 -3.38 14.73 3.31
CA ILE A 86 -3.87 13.80 2.29
C ILE A 86 -4.92 12.83 2.83
N ASP A 87 -5.50 13.15 3.99
CA ASP A 87 -6.58 12.36 4.62
C ASP A 87 -6.23 10.91 4.89
N THR A 88 -5.00 10.66 5.31
CA THR A 88 -4.56 9.32 5.68
C THR A 88 -5.24 8.88 6.98
N PRO A 89 -5.85 7.70 7.04
CA PRO A 89 -6.41 7.19 8.30
C PRO A 89 -5.35 7.18 9.40
N GLU A 90 -5.74 7.61 10.59
CA GLU A 90 -4.83 7.73 11.74
C GLU A 90 -4.13 6.41 12.05
N GLU A 91 -4.82 5.30 11.89
CA GLU A 91 -4.26 3.96 12.14
C GLU A 91 -3.06 3.61 11.23
N PHE A 92 -2.90 4.32 10.11
CA PHE A 92 -1.77 4.10 9.18
C PHE A 92 -0.56 4.96 9.53
N VAL A 93 -0.74 6.02 10.32
CA VAL A 93 0.31 7.01 10.57
C VAL A 93 1.53 6.37 11.25
N GLU A 94 1.31 5.69 12.37
CA GLU A 94 2.43 5.09 13.11
C GLU A 94 3.15 3.99 12.32
N PRO A 95 2.46 3.04 11.66
CA PRO A 95 3.16 2.07 10.82
C PRO A 95 4.01 2.70 9.72
N ILE A 96 3.52 3.77 9.09
CA ILE A 96 4.27 4.49 8.05
C ILE A 96 5.50 5.16 8.65
N LEU A 97 5.34 5.85 9.78
CA LEU A 97 6.46 6.50 10.47
C LEU A 97 7.52 5.48 10.88
N LYS A 98 7.09 4.35 11.42
CA LYS A 98 8.00 3.29 11.84
C LYS A 98 8.82 2.77 10.66
N LYS A 99 8.18 2.57 9.53
CA LYS A 99 8.85 2.10 8.31
C LYS A 99 9.84 3.13 7.79
N LEU A 100 9.46 4.41 7.79
CA LEU A 100 10.35 5.49 7.36
C LEU A 100 11.54 5.64 8.29
N ARG A 101 11.34 5.52 9.61
CA ARG A 101 12.43 5.56 10.59
C ARG A 101 13.42 4.40 10.36
N SER A 102 12.90 3.20 10.10
CA SER A 102 13.76 2.03 9.88
C SER A 102 14.63 2.16 8.64
N GLN A 103 14.21 2.97 7.69
CA GLN A 103 14.98 3.25 6.47
C GLN A 103 15.78 4.55 6.56
N GLN A 104 15.76 5.19 7.72
CA GLN A 104 16.49 6.44 7.98
C GLN A 104 16.10 7.57 7.00
N LEU A 105 14.82 7.62 6.64
CA LEU A 105 14.29 8.63 5.73
C LEU A 105 13.71 9.84 6.43
N ILE A 106 13.60 9.81 7.76
CA ILE A 106 13.11 10.92 8.57
C ILE A 106 14.27 11.48 9.39
N ASP A 107 14.35 12.83 9.42
CA ASP A 107 15.29 13.53 10.27
C ASP A 107 14.66 13.67 11.66
N ASP A 108 15.30 13.11 12.69
CA ASP A 108 14.78 13.07 14.06
C ASP A 108 15.03 14.36 14.85
N HIS A 109 15.59 15.37 14.22
CA HIS A 109 15.91 16.63 14.92
C HIS A 109 14.94 17.74 14.66
#